data_da0123c74cc726ff65c7ebda5a17da77
#
_entry.id   da0123c74cc726ff65c7ebda5a17da77
#
_cell.length_a   1.000
_cell.length_b   1.000
_cell.length_c   1.000
_cell.angle_alpha   90.00
_cell.angle_beta   90.00
_cell.angle_gamma   90.00
#
_symmetry.space_group_name_H-M   'P 1'
#
loop_
_entity.id
_entity.type
_entity.pdbx_description
1 polymer ?
#
loop_
_entity_poly.entity_id
_entity_poly.type
_entity_poly.pdbx_seq_one_letter_code
_entity_poly.pdbx_strand_id
1 'polypeptide(L)' 'MKKTLQVXYPWSQLKRGQGFFVPCXDTEAVKQDGLRKALAXRIXHAKARIGVKNGLIGVWFHL' A
#
# COMPACT_ATOMS: atom_id res chain seq x y z
N MET A 1 -8.72 -21.63 -11.13
CA MET A 1 -8.22 -20.42 -11.60
C MET A 1 -7.69 -19.54 -10.49
N LYS A 2 -6.61 -18.95 -10.75
CA LYS A 2 -5.97 -18.19 -9.74
C LYS A 2 -6.53 -16.80 -9.61
N LYS A 3 -6.75 -16.39 -8.41
CA LYS A 3 -7.25 -15.06 -8.18
C LYS A 3 -6.10 -14.08 -8.09
N THR A 4 -6.15 -13.06 -8.87
CA THR A 4 -5.13 -12.04 -8.84
C THR A 4 -5.55 -10.92 -7.92
N LEU A 5 -4.64 -10.44 -7.11
CA LEU A 5 -4.93 -9.36 -6.20
C LEU A 5 -5.11 -8.08 -6.99
N GLN A 6 -6.27 -7.45 -6.85
CA GLN A 6 -6.59 -6.24 -7.58
C GLN A 6 -6.70 -5.07 -6.62
N VAL A 7 -5.62 -4.64 -6.12
CA VAL A 7 -5.64 -3.52 -5.21
C VAL A 7 -5.29 -2.22 -5.93
N UNK A 8 -5.90 -1.35 -5.82
CA UNK A 8 -5.72 -0.25 -6.43
C UNK A 8 -5.23 0.66 -5.45
N TYR A 9 -4.19 0.99 -5.60
CA TYR A 9 -3.51 1.88 -4.69
C TYR A 9 -3.62 3.30 -5.23
N PRO A 10 -4.10 4.23 -4.42
CA PRO A 10 -4.31 5.59 -4.92
C PRO A 10 -3.05 6.46 -4.92
N TRP A 11 -1.94 5.93 -5.40
CA TRP A 11 -0.69 6.67 -5.38
C TRP A 11 -0.76 7.98 -6.17
N SER A 12 -1.45 7.97 -7.29
CA SER A 12 -1.49 9.16 -8.13
C SER A 12 -2.29 10.30 -7.51
N GLN A 13 -3.09 10.00 -6.49
CA GLN A 13 -3.90 11.01 -5.84
C GLN A 13 -3.28 11.54 -4.57
N LEU A 14 -2.13 11.01 -4.18
CA LEU A 14 -1.49 11.42 -2.95
C LEU A 14 -0.55 12.58 -3.15
N LYS A 15 -0.52 13.46 -2.17
CA LYS A 15 0.46 14.53 -2.12
C LYS A 15 1.47 14.21 -1.04
N ARG A 16 2.58 14.89 -1.05
CA ARG A 16 3.63 14.66 -0.08
C ARG A 16 3.07 14.80 1.32
N GLY A 17 3.36 13.84 2.17
CA GLY A 17 2.90 13.82 3.55
C GLY A 17 1.58 13.10 3.74
N GLN A 18 0.93 12.68 2.68
CA GLN A 18 -0.31 11.94 2.79
C GLN A 18 -0.06 10.44 2.73
N GLY A 19 -1.07 9.66 3.11
CA GLY A 19 -0.97 8.23 3.08
C GLY A 19 -2.32 7.56 3.08
N PHE A 20 -2.30 6.25 3.04
CA PHE A 20 -3.52 5.47 3.08
C PHE A 20 -3.24 4.12 3.74
N PHE A 21 -4.29 3.48 4.23
CA PHE A 21 -4.18 2.22 4.92
C PHE A 21 -4.91 1.12 4.13
N VAL A 22 -4.28 -0.05 4.01
CA VAL A 22 -4.88 -1.18 3.31
C VAL A 22 -5.01 -2.34 4.30
N PRO A 23 -6.22 -2.66 4.75
CA PRO A 23 -6.39 -3.81 5.65
C PRO A 23 -6.15 -5.09 4.86
N CYS A 24 -5.43 -5.96 5.45
CA CYS A 24 -5.10 -7.22 4.77
C CYS A 24 -4.50 -8.24 5.73
N UNK A 25 -4.53 -9.27 5.27
CA UNK A 25 -4.02 -10.28 6.08
C UNK A 25 -2.62 -10.59 5.80
N ASP A 26 -2.32 -10.70 4.44
CA ASP A 26 -0.93 -10.99 4.07
C ASP A 26 -0.21 -9.66 3.94
N THR A 27 0.17 -9.10 5.05
CA THR A 27 0.69 -7.75 5.08
C THR A 27 2.00 -7.62 4.32
N GLU A 28 2.85 -8.62 4.37
CA GLU A 28 4.12 -8.53 3.67
C GLU A 28 3.90 -8.49 2.16
N ALA A 29 2.98 -9.32 1.66
CA ALA A 29 2.69 -9.34 0.23
C ALA A 29 2.09 -8.02 -0.24
N VAL A 30 1.17 -7.46 0.56
CA VAL A 30 0.55 -6.20 0.20
C VAL A 30 1.57 -5.06 0.25
N LYS A 31 2.45 -5.08 1.26
CA LYS A 31 3.47 -4.06 1.37
C LYS A 31 4.37 -4.07 0.13
N GLN A 32 4.81 -5.24 -0.29
CA GLN A 32 5.67 -5.35 -1.45
C GLN A 32 4.93 -4.94 -2.72
N ASP A 33 3.69 -5.38 -2.85
CA ASP A 33 2.90 -5.05 -4.03
C ASP A 33 2.65 -3.55 -4.14
N GLY A 34 2.28 -2.92 -3.02
CA GLY A 34 2.01 -1.49 -3.03
C GLY A 34 3.23 -0.67 -3.37
N LEU A 35 4.40 -1.05 -2.81
CA LEU A 35 5.62 -0.32 -3.12
C LEU A 35 6.04 -0.53 -4.56
N ARG A 36 5.83 -1.73 -5.09
CA ARG A 36 6.15 -1.99 -6.48
C ARG A 36 5.29 -1.13 -7.40
N LYS A 37 4.03 -0.96 -7.06
CA LYS A 37 3.14 -0.13 -7.87
C LYS A 37 3.48 1.35 -7.76
N ALA A 38 4.02 1.76 -6.60
CA ALA A 38 4.49 3.13 -6.47
C ALA A 38 5.65 3.37 -7.40
N LEU A 39 6.57 2.42 -7.51
CA LEU A 39 7.70 2.56 -8.40
C LEU A 39 7.24 2.63 -9.85
N ALA A 40 6.21 1.88 -10.19
CA ALA A 40 5.66 1.98 -11.54
C ALA A 40 5.15 3.39 -11.84
N UNK A 41 4.91 4.03 -10.74
CA UNK A 41 4.52 5.14 -10.85
C UNK A 41 5.39 6.03 -10.63
N ARG A 42 6.54 5.78 -10.77
CA ARG A 42 7.71 6.57 -10.63
C ARG A 42 7.79 7.33 -9.31
N ILE A 43 7.29 6.72 -8.29
CA ILE A 43 7.35 7.32 -6.95
C ILE A 43 8.36 6.55 -6.12
N UNK A 44 9.19 7.14 -6.02
CA UNK A 44 10.27 6.45 -5.51
C UNK A 44 10.41 6.58 -4.07
N HIS A 45 9.88 7.62 -3.52
CA HIS A 45 10.03 7.88 -2.09
C HIS A 45 8.87 7.36 -1.25
N ALA A 46 8.05 6.52 -1.82
CA ALA A 46 6.95 5.91 -1.09
C ALA A 46 7.49 5.01 0.01
N LYS A 47 6.77 4.98 1.13
CA LYS A 47 7.14 4.14 2.25
C LYS A 47 5.94 3.33 2.72
N ALA A 48 6.22 2.24 3.42
CA ALA A 48 5.17 1.38 3.91
C ALA A 48 5.58 0.78 5.24
N ARG A 49 4.61 0.57 6.11
CA ARG A 49 4.85 -0.13 7.36
C ARG A 49 3.61 -0.90 7.75
N ILE A 50 3.81 -2.00 8.43
CA ILE A 50 2.72 -2.81 8.88
C ILE A 50 2.17 -2.23 10.18
N GLY A 51 0.86 -2.15 10.30
CA GLY A 51 0.27 -1.57 11.48
C GLY A 51 -1.19 -1.94 11.62
N VAL A 52 -1.89 -1.20 12.46
CA VAL A 52 -3.28 -1.47 12.77
C VAL A 52 -4.07 -0.19 12.67
N LYS A 53 -5.28 -0.28 12.15
CA LYS A 53 -6.20 0.85 12.13
C LYS A 53 -7.60 0.34 12.42
N ASN A 54 -8.24 0.93 13.41
CA ASN A 54 -9.59 0.53 13.81
C ASN A 54 -9.69 -0.97 14.09
N GLY A 55 -8.65 -1.51 14.72
CA GLY A 55 -8.65 -2.91 15.09
C GLY A 55 -8.31 -3.88 13.98
N LEU A 56 -8.02 -3.36 12.78
CA LEU A 56 -7.69 -4.21 11.64
C LEU A 56 -6.21 -4.10 11.32
N ILE A 57 -5.56 -5.23 11.12
CA ILE A 57 -4.17 -5.21 10.73
C ILE A 57 -4.08 -4.94 9.25
N GLY A 58 -3.02 -4.29 8.84
CA GLY A 58 -2.83 -3.99 7.45
C GLY A 58 -1.55 -3.23 7.21
N VAL A 59 -1.48 -2.50 6.12
CA VAL A 59 -0.29 -1.77 5.73
C VAL A 59 -0.60 -0.30 5.58
N TRP A 60 0.23 0.55 6.20
CA TRP A 60 0.17 1.98 6.03
C TRP A 60 1.16 2.37 4.95
N PHE A 61 0.67 2.98 3.89
CA PHE A 61 1.53 3.52 2.84
C PHE A 61 1.51 5.03 2.93
N HIS A 62 2.63 5.67 2.62
CA HIS A 62 2.65 7.13 2.65
C HIS A 62 3.78 7.73 1.81
N LEU A 63 3.65 8.99 1.54
CA LEU A 63 4.66 9.77 0.82
C LEU A 63 5.40 10.74 1.73
#